data_2b7a2f6977caa94cbc5e41b65b240c4c
#
_entry.id   2b7a2f6977caa94cbc5e41b65b240c4c
#
_cell.length_a   1.000
_cell.length_b   1.000
_cell.length_c   1.000
_cell.angle_alpha   90.00
_cell.angle_beta   90.00
_cell.angle_gamma   90.00
#
_symmetry.space_group_name_H-M   'P 1'
#
loop_
_entity.id
_entity.type
_entity.pdbx_description
1 polymer ?
#
loop_
_entity_poly.entity_id
_entity_poly.type
_entity_poly.pdbx_seq_one_letter_code
_entity_poly.pdbx_strand_id
1 'polypeptide(L)'
;MELQHHIKCKPGDLGRSVLLPGDLERAKLISTFMDRPRHVASSREFNTYTGEFQDVPVSVISTGVGAPSASIVVEEAIKVGARNMIRVGTCGALQPNVHPGDLIIATAAVRGDGTTPEYIDMSYPAVADFHLVRALVDAADELGASYHLGVIRTHDAFYME
;
A
#
# COMPACT_ATOMS: atom_id res chain seq x y z
N MET A 1 -9.03 23.92 -2.51
CA MET A 1 -8.94 22.56 -1.94
C MET A 1 -7.77 22.53 -0.97
N GLU A 2 -7.97 21.96 0.18
CA GLU A 2 -7.16 22.19 1.38
C GLU A 2 -6.01 21.18 1.50
N LEU A 3 -4.90 21.64 2.06
CA LEU A 3 -3.76 20.81 2.45
C LEU A 3 -4.20 19.77 3.49
N GLN A 4 -3.93 18.50 3.27
CA GLN A 4 -4.32 17.45 4.20
C GLN A 4 -3.51 17.55 5.49
N HIS A 5 -4.18 17.20 6.60
CA HIS A 5 -3.64 17.47 7.94
C HIS A 5 -2.40 16.62 8.26
N HIS A 6 -2.40 15.34 7.90
CA HIS A 6 -1.33 14.41 8.27
C HIS A 6 -0.30 14.25 7.15
N ILE A 7 -0.72 13.85 5.95
CA ILE A 7 0.23 13.62 4.84
C ILE A 7 0.78 14.89 4.20
N LYS A 8 0.24 16.06 4.56
CA LYS A 8 0.66 17.38 4.05
C LYS A 8 0.69 17.49 2.52
N CYS A 9 -0.20 16.77 1.87
CA CYS A 9 -0.41 16.84 0.42
C CYS A 9 -1.69 17.59 0.09
N LYS A 10 -1.75 18.17 -1.09
CA LYS A 10 -2.93 18.83 -1.69
C LYS A 10 -3.23 18.24 -3.06
N PRO A 11 -4.41 18.48 -3.64
CA PRO A 11 -4.73 18.05 -5.00
C PRO A 11 -3.67 18.48 -6.02
N GLY A 12 -3.23 17.52 -6.84
CA GLY A 12 -2.14 17.70 -7.81
C GLY A 12 -0.76 17.29 -7.28
N ASP A 13 -0.62 16.99 -6.00
CA ASP A 13 0.63 16.51 -5.43
C ASP A 13 0.85 15.01 -5.67
N LEU A 14 -0.23 14.23 -5.83
CA LEU A 14 -0.18 12.78 -6.02
C LEU A 14 -0.59 12.37 -7.44
N GLY A 15 0.01 11.29 -7.93
CA GLY A 15 -0.53 10.49 -9.02
C GLY A 15 -1.81 9.76 -8.61
N ARG A 16 -2.56 9.25 -9.60
CA ARG A 16 -3.77 8.45 -9.33
C ARG A 16 -3.46 7.08 -8.72
N SER A 17 -2.27 6.55 -9.00
CA SER A 17 -1.77 5.28 -8.47
C SER A 17 -0.76 5.55 -7.36
N VAL A 18 -0.97 4.95 -6.19
CA VAL A 18 -0.16 5.20 -4.99
C VAL A 18 0.28 3.89 -4.39
N LEU A 19 1.58 3.76 -4.17
CA LEU A 19 2.19 2.66 -3.44
C LEU A 19 2.29 3.01 -1.94
N LEU A 20 1.92 2.09 -1.09
CA LEU A 20 1.79 2.30 0.35
C LEU A 20 2.71 1.34 1.13
N PRO A 21 4.03 1.59 1.22
CA PRO A 21 4.89 0.87 2.16
C PRO A 21 4.63 1.33 3.60
N GLY A 22 4.94 0.47 4.59
CA GLY A 22 4.88 0.85 6.01
C GLY A 22 6.05 1.74 6.42
N ASP A 23 7.22 1.48 5.89
CA ASP A 23 8.51 2.04 6.26
C ASP A 23 8.86 3.26 5.41
N LEU A 24 9.42 4.30 6.05
CA LEU A 24 9.84 5.56 5.42
C LEU A 24 11.01 5.34 4.44
N GLU A 25 11.98 4.53 4.83
CA GLU A 25 13.16 4.24 3.98
C GLU A 25 12.75 3.40 2.76
N ARG A 26 11.77 2.50 2.92
CA ARG A 26 11.20 1.77 1.79
C ARG A 26 10.46 2.70 0.84
N ALA A 27 9.72 3.69 1.33
CA ALA A 27 9.10 4.70 0.47
C ALA A 27 10.15 5.46 -0.36
N LYS A 28 11.24 5.86 0.27
CA LYS A 28 12.38 6.49 -0.40
C LYS A 28 13.05 5.54 -1.40
N LEU A 29 13.27 4.28 -1.04
CA LEU A 29 13.82 3.28 -1.95
C LEU A 29 12.93 3.10 -3.19
N ILE A 30 11.62 2.93 -3.01
CA ILE A 30 10.68 2.78 -4.12
C ILE A 30 10.74 4.00 -5.05
N SER A 31 10.89 5.20 -4.50
CA SER A 31 10.98 6.42 -5.33
C SER A 31 12.19 6.44 -6.26
N THR A 32 13.26 5.70 -5.96
CA THR A 32 14.44 5.61 -6.83
C THR A 32 14.20 4.83 -8.14
N PHE A 33 13.11 4.07 -8.22
CA PHE A 33 12.69 3.36 -9.43
C PHE A 33 11.78 4.20 -10.33
N MET A 34 11.44 5.43 -9.91
CA MET A 34 10.61 6.35 -10.68
C MET A 34 11.47 7.28 -11.52
N ASP A 35 10.93 7.73 -12.64
CA ASP A 35 11.49 8.83 -13.41
C ASP A 35 11.14 10.16 -12.74
N ARG A 36 12.12 11.09 -12.70
CA ARG A 36 11.96 12.44 -12.14
C ARG A 36 11.29 12.45 -10.75
N PRO A 37 11.75 11.64 -9.79
CA PRO A 37 11.13 11.58 -8.47
C PRO A 37 11.33 12.91 -7.74
N ARG A 38 10.26 13.39 -7.11
CA ARG A 38 10.31 14.55 -6.23
C ARG A 38 9.80 14.19 -4.84
N HIS A 39 10.48 14.63 -3.82
CA HIS A 39 9.96 14.58 -2.45
C HIS A 39 8.87 15.64 -2.32
N VAL A 40 7.66 15.23 -1.93
CA VAL A 40 6.48 16.10 -1.85
C VAL A 40 6.30 16.65 -0.45
N ALA A 41 6.30 15.76 0.54
CA ALA A 41 6.07 16.12 1.93
C ALA A 41 6.66 15.08 2.88
N SER A 42 7.03 15.54 4.08
CA SER A 42 7.39 14.69 5.21
C SER A 42 6.69 15.21 6.46
N SER A 43 5.95 14.35 7.14
CA SER A 43 5.24 14.67 8.37
C SER A 43 5.01 13.41 9.18
N ARG A 44 5.53 13.37 10.41
CA ARG A 44 5.48 12.17 11.26
C ARG A 44 6.11 10.96 10.53
N GLU A 45 5.39 9.84 10.49
CA GLU A 45 5.75 8.62 9.75
C GLU A 45 5.38 8.65 8.26
N PHE A 46 4.88 9.77 7.76
CA PHE A 46 4.39 9.90 6.38
C PHE A 46 5.41 10.65 5.51
N ASN A 47 6.14 9.91 4.69
CA ASN A 47 6.98 10.46 3.63
C ASN A 47 6.32 10.22 2.27
N THR A 48 6.17 11.29 1.49
CA THR A 48 5.52 11.26 0.19
C THR A 48 6.50 11.62 -0.92
N TYR A 49 6.58 10.76 -1.92
CA TYR A 49 7.31 11.01 -3.17
C TYR A 49 6.36 10.83 -4.35
N THR A 50 6.55 11.63 -5.39
CA THR A 50 5.82 11.52 -6.66
C THR A 50 6.80 11.61 -7.81
N GLY A 51 6.62 10.77 -8.79
CA GLY A 51 7.41 10.71 -10.03
C GLY A 51 6.56 10.07 -11.13
N GLU A 52 7.24 9.52 -12.11
CA GLU A 52 6.61 8.80 -13.22
C GLU A 52 7.21 7.40 -13.32
N PHE A 53 6.44 6.46 -13.81
CA PHE A 53 6.91 5.15 -14.21
C PHE A 53 6.30 4.83 -15.59
N GLN A 54 7.15 4.70 -16.61
CA GLN A 54 6.71 4.55 -18.00
C GLN A 54 5.69 5.65 -18.43
N ASP A 55 6.03 6.90 -18.15
CA ASP A 55 5.22 8.09 -18.43
C ASP A 55 3.87 8.16 -17.65
N VAL A 56 3.64 7.26 -16.70
CA VAL A 56 2.45 7.28 -15.84
C VAL A 56 2.80 7.91 -14.48
N PRO A 57 2.07 8.95 -14.02
CA PRO A 57 2.28 9.53 -12.70
C PRO A 57 2.00 8.52 -11.58
N VAL A 58 2.99 8.26 -10.74
CA VAL A 58 2.91 7.36 -9.59
C VAL A 58 3.40 8.08 -8.34
N SER A 59 2.77 7.79 -7.22
CA SER A 59 3.23 8.26 -5.91
C SER A 59 3.53 7.10 -4.98
N VAL A 60 4.36 7.38 -3.98
CA VAL A 60 4.59 6.48 -2.84
C VAL A 60 4.46 7.26 -1.55
N ILE A 61 3.72 6.70 -0.60
CA ILE A 61 3.52 7.30 0.73
C ILE A 61 3.78 6.22 1.78
N SER A 62 4.68 6.47 2.74
CA SER A 62 4.80 5.57 3.88
C SER A 62 3.59 5.69 4.80
N THR A 63 3.12 4.57 5.32
CA THR A 63 1.92 4.52 6.17
C THR A 63 2.22 4.47 7.66
N GLY A 64 3.48 4.25 8.05
CA GLY A 64 3.79 3.88 9.41
C GLY A 64 3.30 2.45 9.74
N VAL A 65 3.22 2.15 11.02
CA VAL A 65 2.83 0.84 11.54
C VAL A 65 1.40 0.86 12.05
N GLY A 66 0.64 -0.15 11.67
CA GLY A 66 -0.72 -0.38 12.17
C GLY A 66 -1.84 0.20 11.32
N ALA A 67 -3.03 -0.37 11.49
CA ALA A 67 -4.22 -0.02 10.73
C ALA A 67 -4.68 1.45 10.96
N PRO A 68 -4.62 2.02 12.18
CA PRO A 68 -5.00 3.41 12.39
C PRO A 68 -4.19 4.41 11.56
N SER A 69 -2.86 4.21 11.51
CA SER A 69 -1.98 5.08 10.73
C SER A 69 -2.21 4.90 9.22
N ALA A 70 -2.35 3.65 8.76
CA ALA A 70 -2.64 3.35 7.36
C ALA A 70 -3.98 3.95 6.90
N SER A 71 -5.02 3.90 7.72
CA SER A 71 -6.34 4.46 7.39
C SER A 71 -6.30 5.97 7.19
N ILE A 72 -5.52 6.70 8.00
CA ILE A 72 -5.30 8.14 7.82
C ILE A 72 -4.72 8.43 6.43
N VAL A 73 -3.68 7.69 6.03
CA VAL A 73 -3.05 7.88 4.72
C VAL A 73 -4.03 7.59 3.59
N VAL A 74 -4.78 6.49 3.67
CA VAL A 74 -5.77 6.10 2.65
C VAL A 74 -6.84 7.18 2.49
N GLU A 75 -7.44 7.64 3.59
CA GLU A 75 -8.47 8.67 3.59
C GLU A 75 -7.97 10.00 3.00
N GLU A 76 -6.80 10.45 3.43
CA GLU A 76 -6.25 11.72 2.96
C GLU A 76 -5.76 11.62 1.51
N ALA A 77 -5.18 10.48 1.09
CA ALA A 77 -4.78 10.24 -0.31
C ALA A 77 -5.98 10.25 -1.26
N ILE A 78 -7.11 9.65 -0.87
CA ILE A 78 -8.37 9.70 -1.65
C ILE A 78 -8.84 11.13 -1.84
N LYS A 79 -8.80 11.94 -0.77
CA LYS A 79 -9.23 13.36 -0.81
C LYS A 79 -8.39 14.21 -1.76
N VAL A 80 -7.13 13.86 -1.97
CA VAL A 80 -6.23 14.59 -2.87
C VAL A 80 -6.11 13.97 -4.26
N GLY A 81 -6.85 12.88 -4.55
CA GLY A 81 -7.04 12.38 -5.90
C GLY A 81 -6.52 10.97 -6.20
N ALA A 82 -5.98 10.25 -5.23
CA ALA A 82 -5.63 8.83 -5.38
C ALA A 82 -6.88 7.99 -5.72
N ARG A 83 -6.68 6.96 -6.56
CA ARG A 83 -7.73 6.04 -6.99
C ARG A 83 -7.31 4.58 -6.86
N ASN A 84 -6.08 4.28 -7.23
CA ASN A 84 -5.50 2.94 -7.13
C ASN A 84 -4.47 2.97 -6.00
N MET A 85 -4.60 2.09 -5.05
CA MET A 85 -3.68 2.01 -3.92
C MET A 85 -3.22 0.57 -3.73
N ILE A 86 -1.91 0.38 -3.67
CA ILE A 86 -1.29 -0.94 -3.50
C ILE A 86 -0.42 -0.90 -2.25
N ARG A 87 -0.77 -1.71 -1.25
CA ARG A 87 0.06 -1.88 -0.06
C ARG A 87 1.29 -2.72 -0.39
N VAL A 88 2.46 -2.18 -0.13
CA VAL A 88 3.76 -2.85 -0.36
C VAL A 88 4.39 -3.17 0.99
N GLY A 89 4.17 -4.37 1.47
CA GLY A 89 4.60 -4.79 2.80
C GLY A 89 5.40 -6.08 2.80
N THR A 90 5.62 -6.62 3.99
CA THR A 90 6.17 -7.94 4.26
C THR A 90 5.16 -8.75 5.06
N CYS A 91 5.21 -10.06 4.95
CA CYS A 91 4.36 -10.96 5.71
C CYS A 91 5.11 -12.25 6.06
N GLY A 92 4.62 -13.00 7.04
CA GLY A 92 5.05 -14.36 7.32
C GLY A 92 4.30 -15.35 6.41
N ALA A 93 4.98 -16.42 6.01
CA ALA A 93 4.37 -17.52 5.27
C ALA A 93 3.61 -18.46 6.22
N LEU A 94 2.38 -18.84 5.86
CA LEU A 94 1.58 -19.84 6.57
C LEU A 94 1.57 -21.20 5.84
N GLN A 95 2.12 -21.25 4.64
CA GLN A 95 2.15 -22.44 3.79
C GLN A 95 3.60 -22.91 3.57
N PRO A 96 3.87 -24.22 3.57
CA PRO A 96 5.23 -24.75 3.46
C PRO A 96 5.87 -24.55 2.08
N ASN A 97 5.08 -24.27 1.06
CA ASN A 97 5.53 -24.02 -0.31
C ASN A 97 5.80 -22.54 -0.61
N VAL A 98 5.67 -21.65 0.37
CA VAL A 98 5.98 -20.22 0.23
C VAL A 98 7.36 -19.97 0.85
N HIS A 99 8.29 -19.47 0.07
CA HIS A 99 9.68 -19.29 0.47
C HIS A 99 10.04 -17.80 0.65
N PRO A 100 11.06 -17.48 1.44
CA PRO A 100 11.57 -16.12 1.55
C PRO A 100 11.96 -15.57 0.17
N GLY A 101 11.43 -14.40 -0.17
CA GLY A 101 11.63 -13.76 -1.46
C GLY A 101 10.46 -13.93 -2.44
N ASP A 102 9.55 -14.88 -2.18
CA ASP A 102 8.33 -15.00 -2.98
C ASP A 102 7.39 -13.80 -2.76
N LEU A 103 6.68 -13.41 -3.81
CA LEU A 103 5.65 -12.40 -3.73
C LEU A 103 4.31 -13.03 -3.28
N ILE A 104 3.61 -12.35 -2.39
CA ILE A 104 2.24 -12.70 -2.03
C ILE A 104 1.31 -11.62 -2.59
N ILE A 105 0.53 -12.00 -3.61
CA ILE A 105 -0.51 -11.13 -4.17
C ILE A 105 -1.81 -11.45 -3.44
N ALA A 106 -2.20 -10.57 -2.52
CA ALA A 106 -3.38 -10.78 -1.70
C ALA A 106 -4.67 -10.60 -2.51
N THR A 107 -5.53 -11.61 -2.49
CA THR A 107 -6.87 -11.56 -3.11
C THR A 107 -7.95 -11.13 -2.12
N ALA A 108 -7.71 -11.34 -0.82
CA ALA A 108 -8.58 -10.94 0.29
C ALA A 108 -7.78 -10.90 1.59
N ALA A 109 -8.38 -10.37 2.64
CA ALA A 109 -7.79 -10.34 3.97
C ALA A 109 -8.78 -10.80 5.05
N VAL A 110 -8.28 -11.57 6.02
CA VAL A 110 -8.97 -11.79 7.30
C VAL A 110 -8.66 -10.58 8.18
N ARG A 111 -9.67 -9.81 8.52
CA ARG A 111 -9.56 -8.61 9.33
C ARG A 111 -9.46 -8.95 10.82
N GLY A 112 -8.28 -8.88 11.38
CA GLY A 112 -8.03 -9.09 12.81
C GLY A 112 -7.58 -7.80 13.52
N ASP A 113 -7.76 -6.65 12.89
CA ASP A 113 -7.44 -5.34 13.43
C ASP A 113 -8.67 -4.68 14.09
N GLY A 114 -8.42 -3.70 14.96
CA GLY A 114 -9.47 -2.94 15.63
C GLY A 114 -9.97 -1.70 14.86
N THR A 115 -9.33 -1.34 13.75
CA THR A 115 -9.67 -0.13 12.99
C THR A 115 -10.75 -0.36 11.95
N THR A 116 -10.63 -1.43 11.16
CA THR A 116 -11.57 -1.68 10.07
C THR A 116 -13.01 -1.92 10.52
N PRO A 117 -13.31 -2.49 11.72
CA PRO A 117 -14.67 -2.58 12.22
C PRO A 117 -15.36 -1.21 12.47
N GLU A 118 -14.58 -0.16 12.71
CA GLU A 118 -15.12 1.20 12.87
C GLU A 118 -15.58 1.81 11.54
N TYR A 119 -15.05 1.32 10.41
CA TYR A 119 -15.41 1.77 9.07
C TYR A 119 -16.56 0.98 8.47
N ILE A 120 -16.57 -0.36 8.67
CA ILE A 120 -17.54 -1.24 8.04
C ILE A 120 -17.70 -2.53 8.84
N ASP A 121 -18.91 -3.08 8.85
CA ASP A 121 -19.22 -4.34 9.54
C ASP A 121 -18.28 -5.47 9.15
N MET A 122 -17.95 -6.34 10.12
CA MET A 122 -17.02 -7.45 9.92
C MET A 122 -17.51 -8.49 8.93
N SER A 123 -18.82 -8.57 8.70
CA SER A 123 -19.41 -9.47 7.68
C SER A 123 -19.17 -9.00 6.25
N TYR A 124 -18.81 -7.72 6.05
CA TYR A 124 -18.45 -7.24 4.72
C TYR A 124 -17.09 -7.81 4.30
N PRO A 125 -16.99 -8.46 3.13
CA PRO A 125 -15.77 -9.14 2.73
C PRO A 125 -14.66 -8.14 2.37
N ALA A 126 -13.47 -8.35 2.94
CA ALA A 126 -12.26 -7.59 2.61
C ALA A 126 -11.57 -8.23 1.41
N VAL A 127 -12.06 -7.94 0.21
CA VAL A 127 -11.52 -8.43 -1.06
C VAL A 127 -10.71 -7.35 -1.77
N ALA A 128 -9.64 -7.76 -2.45
CA ALA A 128 -8.86 -6.86 -3.29
C ALA A 128 -9.61 -6.54 -4.59
N ASP A 129 -9.28 -5.39 -5.20
CA ASP A 129 -9.79 -5.06 -6.53
C ASP A 129 -9.29 -6.05 -7.57
N PHE A 130 -10.20 -6.63 -8.34
CA PHE A 130 -9.90 -7.66 -9.34
C PHE A 130 -8.91 -7.18 -10.40
N HIS A 131 -9.06 -5.94 -10.88
CA HIS A 131 -8.18 -5.41 -11.92
C HIS A 131 -6.76 -5.16 -11.42
N LEU A 132 -6.63 -4.71 -10.16
CA LEU A 132 -5.31 -4.56 -9.53
C LEU A 132 -4.64 -5.91 -9.27
N VAL A 133 -5.38 -6.91 -8.80
CA VAL A 133 -4.83 -8.28 -8.63
C VAL A 133 -4.34 -8.82 -9.95
N ARG A 134 -5.13 -8.70 -11.02
CA ARG A 134 -4.74 -9.16 -12.35
C ARG A 134 -3.50 -8.43 -12.86
N ALA A 135 -3.44 -7.10 -12.73
CA ALA A 135 -2.28 -6.32 -13.15
C ALA A 135 -1.00 -6.71 -12.38
N LEU A 136 -1.12 -7.04 -11.09
CA LEU A 136 0.02 -7.52 -10.30
C LEU A 136 0.48 -8.91 -10.74
N VAL A 137 -0.45 -9.80 -11.12
CA VAL A 137 -0.11 -11.12 -11.68
C VAL A 137 0.60 -10.95 -13.02
N ASP A 138 0.02 -10.18 -13.94
CA ASP A 138 0.61 -9.94 -15.26
C ASP A 138 2.05 -9.37 -15.12
N ALA A 139 2.26 -8.41 -14.20
CA ALA A 139 3.59 -7.84 -13.94
C ALA A 139 4.56 -8.85 -13.31
N ALA A 140 4.10 -9.72 -12.41
CA ALA A 140 4.94 -10.76 -11.82
C ALA A 140 5.37 -11.80 -12.87
N ASP A 141 4.48 -12.17 -13.78
CA ASP A 141 4.77 -13.07 -14.90
C ASP A 141 5.78 -12.44 -15.86
N GLU A 142 5.61 -11.17 -16.23
CA GLU A 142 6.56 -10.43 -17.08
C GLU A 142 7.97 -10.35 -16.48
N LEU A 143 8.05 -10.22 -15.16
CA LEU A 143 9.32 -10.17 -14.43
C LEU A 143 9.91 -11.56 -14.15
N GLY A 144 9.17 -12.64 -14.40
CA GLY A 144 9.56 -14.00 -14.02
C GLY A 144 9.69 -14.17 -12.49
N ALA A 145 8.93 -13.40 -11.71
CA ALA A 145 8.99 -13.46 -10.27
C ALA A 145 8.17 -14.65 -9.73
N SER A 146 8.69 -15.31 -8.69
CA SER A 146 7.90 -16.30 -7.94
C SER A 146 6.81 -15.62 -7.14
N TYR A 147 5.55 -16.03 -7.31
CA TYR A 147 4.44 -15.45 -6.56
C TYR A 147 3.38 -16.47 -6.19
N HIS A 148 2.60 -16.13 -5.18
CA HIS A 148 1.44 -16.89 -4.72
C HIS A 148 0.23 -15.97 -4.60
N LEU A 149 -0.93 -16.47 -4.99
CA LEU A 149 -2.23 -15.81 -4.79
C LEU A 149 -2.90 -16.40 -3.56
N GLY A 150 -3.44 -15.55 -2.70
CA GLY A 150 -4.14 -16.06 -1.53
C GLY A 150 -4.71 -15.01 -0.60
N VAL A 151 -5.34 -15.51 0.45
CA VAL A 151 -5.91 -14.70 1.52
C VAL A 151 -4.81 -14.45 2.56
N ILE A 152 -4.61 -13.19 2.94
CA ILE A 152 -3.73 -12.82 4.04
C ILE A 152 -4.53 -12.63 5.33
N ARG A 153 -3.86 -12.63 6.47
CA ARG A 153 -4.43 -12.20 7.74
C ARG A 153 -3.69 -10.97 8.23
N THR A 154 -4.42 -10.01 8.78
CA THR A 154 -3.88 -8.88 9.51
C THR A 154 -4.35 -8.92 10.97
N HIS A 155 -3.53 -8.43 11.90
CA HIS A 155 -3.88 -8.26 13.31
C HIS A 155 -2.95 -7.23 13.95
N ASP A 156 -3.36 -6.68 15.10
CA ASP A 156 -2.66 -5.56 15.74
C ASP A 156 -1.50 -6.00 16.64
N ALA A 157 -1.56 -7.22 17.18
CA ALA A 157 -0.56 -7.73 18.12
C ALA A 157 0.53 -8.51 17.38
N PHE A 158 1.61 -7.82 16.96
CA PHE A 158 2.69 -8.39 16.14
C PHE A 158 3.38 -9.61 16.79
N TYR A 159 3.59 -9.58 18.10
CA TYR A 159 4.28 -10.65 18.83
C TYR A 159 3.33 -11.69 19.46
N MET A 160 2.05 -11.61 19.17
CA MET A 160 1.07 -12.58 19.63
C MET A 160 0.96 -13.72 18.62
N GLU A 161 1.54 -14.85 18.96
CA GLU A 161 1.44 -16.12 18.24
C GLU A 161 0.30 -17.00 18.78
#